data_fe29f38acac21b3abaf9e5454bd1443f
#
_entry.id   fe29f38acac21b3abaf9e5454bd1443f
#
_cell.length_a   1.000
_cell.length_b   1.000
_cell.length_c   1.000
_cell.angle_alpha   90.00
_cell.angle_beta   90.00
_cell.angle_gamma   90.00
#
_symmetry.space_group_name_H-M   'P 1'
#
loop_
_entity.id
_entity.type
_entity.pdbx_description
1 polymer ?
#
loop_
_entity_poly.entity_id
_entity_poly.type
_entity_poly.pdbx_seq_one_letter_code
_entity_poly.pdbx_strand_id
1 'polypeptide(L)'
;MANTVYANKVIEAKAKDLLSTKINARSMMTVDNSLVATAGMTKTINTYTYSGTAEELAAGVGNTASTRGSISYTGKDYTVKMVQQAADYLDEDFMKDNQIVDFILKGATQIMTNKMTADFYAALATTNGAASNPTELVKGITFPKGKAIGYDTIVDAISELNIEDESEVFVVIPNAWKADLRKDADYKAAHMGDVVYNGQVGVIAGIPVIATKALTNKAYVMTKEAVTLFMKKDVEVEQDRDADKRKNSIYLRDCYICALTDATKACKITEAAS
;
A
#
# COMPACT_ATOMS: atom_id res chain seq x y z
N MET A 1 7.56 -18.49 -36.44
CA MET A 1 6.55 -18.40 -35.36
C MET A 1 7.24 -18.84 -34.09
N ALA A 2 7.25 -17.99 -33.03
CA ALA A 2 7.79 -18.40 -31.75
C ALA A 2 6.96 -19.55 -31.19
N ASN A 3 7.63 -20.66 -30.89
CA ASN A 3 6.99 -21.83 -30.30
C ASN A 3 6.83 -21.55 -28.81
N THR A 4 5.70 -20.97 -28.41
CA THR A 4 5.38 -20.69 -27.00
C THR A 4 4.78 -21.95 -26.39
N VAL A 5 5.32 -22.40 -25.26
CA VAL A 5 4.83 -23.58 -24.52
C VAL A 5 3.39 -23.40 -24.06
N TYR A 6 3.05 -22.16 -23.67
CA TYR A 6 1.70 -21.75 -23.33
C TYR A 6 1.34 -20.44 -24.04
N ALA A 7 0.07 -20.27 -24.38
CA ALA A 7 -0.41 -19.00 -24.92
C ALA A 7 -0.25 -17.89 -23.88
N ASN A 8 0.23 -16.70 -24.28
CA ASN A 8 0.44 -15.54 -23.39
C ASN A 8 -0.78 -15.20 -22.53
N LYS A 9 -1.99 -15.31 -23.10
CA LYS A 9 -3.25 -15.06 -22.36
C LYS A 9 -3.48 -16.03 -21.21
N VAL A 10 -3.04 -17.28 -21.33
CA VAL A 10 -3.18 -18.30 -20.26
C VAL A 10 -2.22 -17.96 -19.11
N ILE A 11 -0.97 -17.61 -19.43
CA ILE A 11 0.02 -17.22 -18.43
C ILE A 11 -0.39 -15.91 -17.75
N GLU A 12 -0.91 -14.94 -18.52
CA GLU A 12 -1.42 -13.68 -17.98
C GLU A 12 -2.59 -13.88 -17.02
N ALA A 13 -3.57 -14.73 -17.39
CA ALA A 13 -4.68 -15.07 -16.52
C ALA A 13 -4.22 -15.72 -15.22
N LYS A 14 -3.25 -16.65 -15.29
CA LYS A 14 -2.68 -17.32 -14.12
C LYS A 14 -1.85 -16.37 -13.25
N ALA A 15 -1.11 -15.43 -13.86
CA ALA A 15 -0.40 -14.39 -13.12
C ALA A 15 -1.37 -13.47 -12.36
N LYS A 16 -2.45 -13.05 -12.98
CA LYS A 16 -3.50 -12.23 -12.34
C LYS A 16 -4.16 -12.97 -11.17
N ASP A 17 -4.47 -14.25 -11.34
CA ASP A 17 -5.03 -15.08 -10.27
C ASP A 17 -4.06 -15.20 -9.09
N LEU A 18 -2.79 -15.49 -9.33
CA LEU A 18 -1.76 -15.59 -8.30
C LEU A 18 -1.52 -14.25 -7.57
N LEU A 19 -1.62 -13.12 -8.26
CA LEU A 19 -1.53 -11.79 -7.65
C LEU A 19 -2.74 -11.47 -6.78
N SER A 20 -3.93 -11.92 -7.18
CA SER A 20 -5.16 -11.66 -6.44
C SER A 20 -5.31 -12.52 -5.18
N THR A 21 -4.75 -13.73 -5.17
CA THR A 21 -4.91 -14.69 -4.06
C THR A 21 -4.00 -14.43 -2.86
N LYS A 22 -2.97 -13.59 -3.01
CA LYS A 22 -2.07 -13.24 -1.90
C LYS A 22 -2.51 -11.95 -1.22
N ILE A 23 -2.38 -11.91 0.11
CA ILE A 23 -2.50 -10.66 0.88
C ILE A 23 -1.36 -9.75 0.42
N ASN A 24 -1.70 -8.75 -0.33
CA ASN A 24 -0.76 -7.77 -0.88
C ASN A 24 -1.24 -6.35 -0.56
N ALA A 25 -0.36 -5.38 -0.79
CA ALA A 25 -0.66 -3.97 -0.55
C ALA A 25 -1.83 -3.45 -1.40
N ARG A 26 -2.15 -4.08 -2.54
CA ARG A 26 -3.26 -3.67 -3.41
C ARG A 26 -4.61 -3.68 -2.68
N SER A 27 -4.81 -4.63 -1.76
CA SER A 27 -6.04 -4.69 -0.95
C SER A 27 -6.14 -3.59 0.12
N MET A 28 -5.01 -2.95 0.44
CA MET A 28 -4.88 -1.88 1.42
C MET A 28 -4.91 -0.47 0.82
N MET A 29 -5.10 -0.36 -0.51
CA MET A 29 -5.11 0.90 -1.26
C MET A 29 -6.42 1.07 -2.00
N THR A 30 -6.75 2.32 -2.30
CA THR A 30 -7.76 2.66 -3.30
C THR A 30 -7.16 2.52 -4.70
N VAL A 31 -7.86 1.84 -5.63
CA VAL A 31 -7.37 1.62 -6.99
C VAL A 31 -8.04 2.60 -7.95
N ASP A 32 -7.25 3.42 -8.66
CA ASP A 32 -7.71 4.32 -9.70
C ASP A 32 -7.23 3.87 -11.08
N ASN A 33 -8.17 3.45 -11.90
CA ASN A 33 -7.96 3.00 -13.28
C ASN A 33 -8.22 4.09 -14.34
N SER A 34 -8.39 5.34 -13.93
CA SER A 34 -8.74 6.45 -14.85
C SER A 34 -7.69 6.68 -15.95
N LEU A 35 -6.42 6.31 -15.69
CA LEU A 35 -5.34 6.41 -16.67
C LEU A 35 -5.36 5.32 -17.74
N VAL A 36 -6.08 4.23 -17.57
CA VAL A 36 -6.10 3.10 -18.52
C VAL A 36 -6.62 3.56 -19.89
N ALA A 37 -7.68 4.36 -19.88
CA ALA A 37 -8.34 4.83 -21.12
C ALA A 37 -7.79 6.16 -21.66
N THR A 38 -6.88 6.84 -20.94
CA THR A 38 -6.36 8.17 -21.33
C THR A 38 -4.95 8.09 -21.87
N ALA A 39 -4.60 8.96 -22.83
CA ALA A 39 -3.23 9.10 -23.25
C ALA A 39 -2.38 9.76 -22.16
N GLY A 40 -1.08 9.39 -22.06
CA GLY A 40 -0.19 9.92 -21.04
C GLY A 40 0.06 8.98 -19.88
N MET A 41 1.05 9.27 -19.07
CA MET A 41 1.49 8.48 -17.91
C MET A 41 1.40 9.28 -16.60
N THR A 42 0.91 10.52 -16.66
CA THR A 42 0.84 11.40 -15.49
C THR A 42 -0.60 11.70 -15.13
N LYS A 43 -0.92 11.57 -13.86
CA LYS A 43 -2.19 11.97 -13.26
C LYS A 43 -1.96 13.16 -12.34
N THR A 44 -2.59 14.28 -12.64
CA THR A 44 -2.62 15.44 -11.75
C THR A 44 -3.82 15.32 -10.79
N ILE A 45 -3.56 15.38 -9.50
CA ILE A 45 -4.59 15.45 -8.46
C ILE A 45 -4.54 16.82 -7.82
N ASN A 46 -5.67 17.51 -7.83
CA ASN A 46 -5.82 18.78 -7.15
C ASN A 46 -6.35 18.55 -5.74
N THR A 47 -5.57 18.97 -4.74
CA THR A 47 -6.03 19.02 -3.36
C THR A 47 -6.66 20.38 -3.12
N TYR A 48 -7.89 20.40 -2.64
CA TYR A 48 -8.66 21.61 -2.36
C TYR A 48 -8.68 21.86 -0.87
N THR A 49 -8.39 23.09 -0.47
CA THR A 49 -8.56 23.56 0.91
C THR A 49 -9.62 24.65 0.91
N TYR A 50 -10.68 24.42 1.67
CA TYR A 50 -11.74 25.39 1.90
C TYR A 50 -11.52 26.03 3.26
N SER A 51 -11.55 27.36 3.31
CA SER A 51 -11.52 28.16 4.56
C SER A 51 -12.74 29.06 4.60
N GLY A 52 -13.40 29.08 5.73
CA GLY A 52 -14.57 29.93 5.97
C GLY A 52 -15.27 29.52 7.25
N THR A 53 -16.04 30.43 7.82
CA THR A 53 -16.83 30.18 9.03
C THR A 53 -18.27 30.60 8.82
N ALA A 54 -19.20 29.88 9.46
CA ALA A 54 -20.58 30.30 9.50
C ALA A 54 -20.73 31.53 10.43
N GLU A 55 -21.58 32.48 10.04
CA GLU A 55 -21.85 33.71 10.78
C GLU A 55 -23.35 33.88 10.93
N GLU A 56 -23.81 34.17 12.14
CA GLU A 56 -25.19 34.58 12.38
C GLU A 56 -25.38 36.03 11.94
N LEU A 57 -26.30 36.27 11.01
CA LEU A 57 -26.50 37.60 10.44
C LEU A 57 -27.81 38.16 10.87
N ALA A 58 -27.80 39.45 11.27
CA ALA A 58 -29.05 40.21 11.43
C ALA A 58 -29.71 40.53 10.08
N ALA A 59 -31.00 40.79 10.09
CA ALA A 59 -31.74 41.12 8.87
C ALA A 59 -31.11 42.32 8.13
N GLY A 60 -30.77 42.11 6.83
CA GLY A 60 -30.17 43.16 5.99
C GLY A 60 -28.64 43.29 6.11
N VAL A 61 -27.98 42.43 6.88
CA VAL A 61 -26.52 42.42 7.04
C VAL A 61 -25.93 41.25 6.26
N GLY A 62 -24.88 41.46 5.49
CA GLY A 62 -24.16 40.43 4.77
C GLY A 62 -22.93 39.93 5.52
N ASN A 63 -22.38 38.76 5.12
CA ASN A 63 -21.17 38.19 5.70
C ASN A 63 -20.00 39.18 5.70
N THR A 64 -19.23 39.18 6.79
CA THR A 64 -17.97 39.91 6.85
C THR A 64 -16.93 39.30 5.90
N ALA A 65 -15.94 40.11 5.50
CA ALA A 65 -14.90 39.61 4.58
C ALA A 65 -14.09 38.44 5.17
N SER A 66 -13.95 38.41 6.51
CA SER A 66 -13.20 37.36 7.22
C SER A 66 -13.95 36.04 7.37
N THR A 67 -15.29 36.04 7.26
CA THR A 67 -16.10 34.83 7.37
C THR A 67 -16.43 34.21 6.01
N ARG A 68 -16.23 34.96 4.91
CA ARG A 68 -16.44 34.44 3.56
C ARG A 68 -15.50 33.29 3.26
N GLY A 69 -16.09 32.18 2.77
CA GLY A 69 -15.32 31.03 2.32
C GLY A 69 -14.42 31.33 1.13
N SER A 70 -13.21 30.85 1.16
CA SER A 70 -12.30 30.84 0.02
C SER A 70 -11.81 29.41 -0.27
N ILE A 71 -11.57 29.12 -1.55
CA ILE A 71 -11.03 27.84 -2.00
C ILE A 71 -9.62 28.10 -2.53
N SER A 72 -8.65 27.38 -1.99
CA SER A 72 -7.34 27.24 -2.59
C SER A 72 -7.13 25.83 -3.08
N TYR A 73 -6.36 25.64 -4.14
CA TYR A 73 -6.04 24.32 -4.66
C TYR A 73 -4.56 24.23 -4.99
N THR A 74 -4.02 23.02 -4.80
CA THR A 74 -2.64 22.68 -5.15
C THR A 74 -2.67 21.40 -5.99
N GLY A 75 -2.16 21.49 -7.23
CA GLY A 75 -2.02 20.34 -8.11
C GLY A 75 -0.74 19.55 -7.78
N LYS A 76 -0.84 18.23 -7.69
CA LYS A 76 0.30 17.33 -7.56
C LYS A 76 0.27 16.29 -8.66
N ASP A 77 1.38 16.16 -9.37
CA ASP A 77 1.52 15.23 -10.48
C ASP A 77 2.09 13.89 -10.00
N TYR A 78 1.44 12.81 -10.42
CA TYR A 78 1.85 11.44 -10.18
C TYR A 78 2.12 10.75 -11.52
N THR A 79 3.38 10.39 -11.76
CA THR A 79 3.80 9.73 -12.99
C THR A 79 3.94 8.24 -12.79
N VAL A 80 3.15 7.47 -13.54
CA VAL A 80 3.16 6.01 -13.53
C VAL A 80 4.49 5.49 -14.06
N LYS A 81 5.01 4.45 -13.44
CA LYS A 81 6.25 3.78 -13.83
C LYS A 81 5.96 2.37 -14.31
N MET A 82 6.76 1.88 -15.26
CA MET A 82 6.74 0.49 -15.68
C MET A 82 7.62 -0.32 -14.72
N VAL A 83 7.06 -1.39 -14.17
CA VAL A 83 7.75 -2.40 -13.36
C VAL A 83 7.77 -3.70 -14.16
N GLN A 84 8.95 -4.26 -14.36
CA GLN A 84 9.12 -5.50 -15.12
C GLN A 84 9.95 -6.50 -14.34
N GLN A 85 9.54 -7.75 -14.38
CA GLN A 85 10.30 -8.91 -13.97
C GLN A 85 10.52 -9.81 -15.18
N ALA A 86 11.77 -10.15 -15.44
CA ALA A 86 12.15 -11.10 -16.48
C ALA A 86 12.69 -12.39 -15.85
N ALA A 87 12.37 -13.51 -16.44
CA ALA A 87 12.91 -14.80 -16.08
C ALA A 87 13.19 -15.65 -17.33
N ASP A 88 14.31 -16.33 -17.31
CA ASP A 88 14.81 -17.14 -18.42
C ASP A 88 14.83 -18.62 -18.06
N TYR A 89 14.60 -19.47 -19.04
CA TYR A 89 14.82 -20.92 -18.95
C TYR A 89 15.29 -21.48 -20.30
N LEU A 90 16.02 -22.60 -20.26
CA LEU A 90 16.50 -23.28 -21.44
C LEU A 90 15.51 -24.39 -21.86
N ASP A 91 15.52 -24.73 -23.15
CA ASP A 91 14.71 -25.86 -23.66
C ASP A 91 15.08 -27.15 -22.94
N GLU A 92 16.35 -27.34 -22.58
CA GLU A 92 16.84 -28.48 -21.83
C GLU A 92 16.29 -28.58 -20.42
N ASP A 93 16.05 -27.41 -19.75
CA ASP A 93 15.45 -27.37 -18.43
C ASP A 93 13.97 -27.73 -18.47
N PHE A 94 13.27 -27.30 -19.53
CA PHE A 94 11.89 -27.71 -19.76
C PHE A 94 11.74 -29.20 -20.04
N MET A 95 12.74 -29.82 -20.72
CA MET A 95 12.76 -31.26 -20.93
C MET A 95 12.98 -32.06 -19.65
N LYS A 96 13.69 -31.48 -18.66
CA LYS A 96 13.88 -32.11 -17.34
C LYS A 96 12.65 -31.96 -16.45
N ASP A 97 11.99 -30.81 -16.49
CA ASP A 97 10.81 -30.50 -15.69
C ASP A 97 9.84 -29.61 -16.48
N ASN A 98 8.71 -30.18 -16.87
CA ASN A 98 7.67 -29.45 -17.59
C ASN A 98 6.90 -28.44 -16.74
N GLN A 99 7.08 -28.44 -15.41
CA GLN A 99 6.48 -27.48 -14.48
C GLN A 99 7.31 -26.22 -14.28
N ILE A 100 8.48 -26.11 -14.93
CA ILE A 100 9.40 -24.99 -14.75
C ILE A 100 8.73 -23.62 -14.98
N VAL A 101 7.86 -23.53 -15.98
CA VAL A 101 7.11 -22.30 -16.28
C VAL A 101 6.20 -21.88 -15.11
N ASP A 102 5.57 -22.86 -14.46
CA ASP A 102 4.72 -22.60 -13.29
C ASP A 102 5.51 -22.11 -12.08
N PHE A 103 6.71 -22.66 -11.86
CA PHE A 103 7.62 -22.20 -10.81
C PHE A 103 8.14 -20.80 -11.08
N ILE A 104 8.54 -20.52 -12.33
CA ILE A 104 8.97 -19.18 -12.76
C ILE A 104 7.84 -18.17 -12.53
N LEU A 105 6.62 -18.50 -12.94
CA LEU A 105 5.48 -17.62 -12.79
C LEU A 105 5.16 -17.30 -11.32
N LYS A 106 5.18 -18.32 -10.45
CA LYS A 106 5.02 -18.13 -9.00
C LYS A 106 6.10 -17.23 -8.41
N GLY A 107 7.36 -17.45 -8.80
CA GLY A 107 8.50 -16.65 -8.36
C GLY A 107 8.41 -15.20 -8.82
N ALA A 108 8.17 -14.98 -10.11
CA ALA A 108 8.04 -13.66 -10.70
C ALA A 108 6.86 -12.87 -10.10
N THR A 109 5.71 -13.52 -9.93
CA THR A 109 4.53 -12.93 -9.28
C THR A 109 4.82 -12.54 -7.82
N GLN A 110 5.57 -13.37 -7.09
CA GLN A 110 5.97 -13.03 -5.72
C GLN A 110 6.88 -11.80 -5.67
N ILE A 111 7.82 -11.68 -6.61
CA ILE A 111 8.73 -10.52 -6.71
C ILE A 111 7.95 -9.25 -7.05
N MET A 112 7.01 -9.32 -8.01
CA MET A 112 6.16 -8.19 -8.37
C MET A 112 5.29 -7.73 -7.18
N THR A 113 4.68 -8.67 -6.46
CA THR A 113 3.90 -8.37 -5.24
C THR A 113 4.75 -7.72 -4.15
N ASN A 114 5.96 -8.22 -3.93
CA ASN A 114 6.89 -7.64 -2.96
C ASN A 114 7.31 -6.21 -3.36
N LYS A 115 7.52 -5.97 -4.66
CA LYS A 115 7.84 -4.64 -5.19
C LYS A 115 6.70 -3.67 -4.98
N MET A 116 5.46 -4.05 -5.32
CA MET A 116 4.27 -3.22 -5.06
C MET A 116 4.09 -2.91 -3.57
N THR A 117 4.33 -3.89 -2.71
CA THR A 117 4.28 -3.71 -1.25
C THR A 117 5.36 -2.74 -0.76
N ALA A 118 6.57 -2.82 -1.30
CA ALA A 118 7.64 -1.87 -0.98
C ALA A 118 7.31 -0.45 -1.45
N ASP A 119 6.75 -0.30 -2.65
CA ASP A 119 6.33 0.99 -3.20
C ASP A 119 5.18 1.61 -2.39
N PHE A 120 4.25 0.80 -1.89
CA PHE A 120 3.20 1.23 -0.97
C PHE A 120 3.75 1.84 0.32
N TYR A 121 4.68 1.15 1.00
CA TYR A 121 5.29 1.70 2.21
C TYR A 121 6.23 2.88 1.93
N ALA A 122 6.85 2.92 0.75
CA ALA A 122 7.61 4.09 0.32
C ALA A 122 6.71 5.32 0.09
N ALA A 123 5.49 5.12 -0.43
CA ALA A 123 4.51 6.19 -0.57
C ALA A 123 4.09 6.75 0.80
N LEU A 124 3.85 5.90 1.80
CA LEU A 124 3.53 6.32 3.18
C LEU A 124 4.68 7.09 3.85
N ALA A 125 5.92 6.82 3.48
CA ALA A 125 7.10 7.52 3.98
C ALA A 125 7.43 8.79 3.16
N THR A 126 6.50 9.29 2.34
CA THR A 126 6.70 10.53 1.56
C THR A 126 6.92 11.70 2.49
N THR A 127 7.96 12.48 2.20
CA THR A 127 8.34 13.67 2.95
C THR A 127 7.99 14.94 2.19
N ASN A 128 7.81 16.03 2.92
CA ASN A 128 7.73 17.40 2.42
C ASN A 128 8.92 18.20 2.95
N GLY A 129 9.26 19.28 2.25
CA GLY A 129 10.33 20.17 2.66
C GLY A 129 11.65 19.98 1.90
N ALA A 130 12.66 20.75 2.27
CA ALA A 130 13.99 20.69 1.66
C ALA A 130 14.70 19.38 2.03
N ALA A 131 15.55 18.89 1.13
CA ALA A 131 16.32 17.67 1.36
C ALA A 131 17.21 17.72 2.64
N SER A 132 17.52 18.92 3.13
CA SER A 132 18.27 19.15 4.37
C SER A 132 17.45 18.95 5.64
N ASN A 133 16.12 19.06 5.55
CA ASN A 133 15.21 18.86 6.69
C ASN A 133 13.86 18.29 6.21
N PRO A 134 13.83 17.01 5.78
CA PRO A 134 12.61 16.38 5.29
C PRO A 134 11.67 16.11 6.47
N THR A 135 10.42 16.54 6.34
CA THR A 135 9.35 16.23 7.29
C THR A 135 8.40 15.22 6.64
N GLU A 136 8.13 14.10 7.29
CA GLU A 136 7.14 13.13 6.80
C GLU A 136 5.75 13.76 6.81
N LEU A 137 4.97 13.51 5.75
CA LEU A 137 3.61 14.05 5.61
C LEU A 137 2.62 13.36 6.53
N VAL A 138 2.83 12.06 6.77
CA VAL A 138 2.01 11.26 7.68
C VAL A 138 2.38 11.62 9.11
N LYS A 139 1.40 12.03 9.91
CA LYS A 139 1.59 12.27 11.34
C LYS A 139 2.09 10.99 12.03
N GLY A 140 2.86 11.15 13.10
CA GLY A 140 3.42 10.01 13.83
C GLY A 140 3.31 10.18 15.33
N ILE A 141 3.05 9.07 15.99
CA ILE A 141 3.21 8.91 17.44
C ILE A 141 4.42 8.03 17.73
N THR A 142 4.97 8.18 18.91
CA THR A 142 6.13 7.40 19.36
C THR A 142 5.83 6.72 20.68
N PHE A 143 6.31 5.47 20.83
CA PHE A 143 6.35 4.79 22.12
C PHE A 143 7.76 4.84 22.70
N PRO A 144 7.94 4.68 24.03
CA PRO A 144 9.23 4.85 24.68
C PRO A 144 10.29 3.87 24.18
N LYS A 145 11.53 4.36 24.01
CA LYS A 145 12.67 3.57 23.58
C LYS A 145 12.92 2.35 24.50
N GLY A 146 13.21 1.21 23.88
CA GLY A 146 13.45 -0.05 24.59
C GLY A 146 12.22 -0.66 25.23
N LYS A 147 11.03 -0.14 24.96
CA LYS A 147 9.76 -0.74 25.35
C LYS A 147 9.15 -1.47 24.15
N ALA A 148 8.37 -2.50 24.47
CA ALA A 148 7.54 -3.15 23.46
C ALA A 148 6.35 -2.26 23.09
N ILE A 149 5.87 -2.39 21.84
CA ILE A 149 4.60 -1.78 21.47
C ILE A 149 3.47 -2.43 22.27
N GLY A 150 2.60 -1.62 22.87
CA GLY A 150 1.43 -2.05 23.64
C GLY A 150 0.11 -1.74 22.95
N TYR A 151 -0.95 -2.24 23.56
CA TYR A 151 -2.35 -1.97 23.19
C TYR A 151 -2.62 -0.45 23.15
N ASP A 152 -2.26 0.26 24.23
CA ASP A 152 -2.50 1.69 24.38
C ASP A 152 -1.88 2.53 23.25
N THR A 153 -0.66 2.19 22.82
CA THR A 153 0.00 2.92 21.71
C THR A 153 -0.81 2.83 20.41
N ILE A 154 -1.45 1.69 20.17
CA ILE A 154 -2.27 1.50 18.96
C ILE A 154 -3.57 2.29 19.11
N VAL A 155 -4.19 2.30 20.29
CA VAL A 155 -5.41 3.08 20.56
C VAL A 155 -5.13 4.58 20.44
N ASP A 156 -4.00 5.07 20.94
CA ASP A 156 -3.58 6.46 20.78
C ASP A 156 -3.41 6.82 19.28
N ALA A 157 -2.83 5.91 18.48
CA ALA A 157 -2.68 6.13 17.06
C ALA A 157 -4.03 6.16 16.31
N ILE A 158 -4.99 5.37 16.73
CA ILE A 158 -6.37 5.40 16.19
C ILE A 158 -7.01 6.74 16.52
N SER A 159 -6.89 7.21 17.76
CA SER A 159 -7.42 8.49 18.19
C SER A 159 -6.80 9.67 17.45
N GLU A 160 -5.50 9.60 17.10
CA GLU A 160 -4.81 10.66 16.35
C GLU A 160 -5.33 10.82 14.91
N LEU A 161 -5.92 9.77 14.32
CA LEU A 161 -6.58 9.88 13.01
C LEU A 161 -7.81 10.78 13.04
N ASN A 162 -8.46 10.93 14.20
CA ASN A 162 -9.65 11.78 14.40
C ASN A 162 -10.75 11.53 13.33
N ILE A 163 -11.05 10.26 13.06
CA ILE A 163 -12.04 9.81 12.10
C ILE A 163 -13.30 9.38 12.88
N GLU A 164 -14.48 9.84 12.44
CA GLU A 164 -15.75 9.51 13.08
C GLU A 164 -16.18 8.05 12.79
N ASP A 165 -15.89 7.54 11.59
CA ASP A 165 -16.20 6.15 11.18
C ASP A 165 -14.93 5.32 11.09
N GLU A 166 -14.71 4.50 12.12
CA GLU A 166 -13.52 3.63 12.21
C GLU A 166 -13.69 2.30 11.47
N SER A 167 -14.81 2.05 10.82
CA SER A 167 -15.11 0.74 10.18
C SER A 167 -14.15 0.37 9.06
N GLU A 168 -13.54 1.34 8.38
CA GLU A 168 -12.57 1.13 7.31
C GLU A 168 -11.11 1.27 7.74
N VAL A 169 -10.87 1.53 9.03
CA VAL A 169 -9.52 1.64 9.59
C VAL A 169 -8.92 0.25 9.74
N PHE A 170 -7.64 0.12 9.47
CA PHE A 170 -6.85 -1.08 9.75
C PHE A 170 -5.45 -0.71 10.25
N VAL A 171 -4.86 -1.63 11.00
CA VAL A 171 -3.52 -1.47 11.57
C VAL A 171 -2.55 -2.42 10.87
N VAL A 172 -1.40 -1.91 10.48
CA VAL A 172 -0.31 -2.72 9.89
C VAL A 172 0.91 -2.64 10.78
N ILE A 173 1.35 -3.79 11.30
CA ILE A 173 2.50 -3.89 12.19
C ILE A 173 3.62 -4.73 11.58
N PRO A 174 4.89 -4.48 11.96
CA PRO A 174 5.99 -5.40 11.66
C PRO A 174 5.74 -6.78 12.25
N ASN A 175 6.14 -7.81 11.53
CA ASN A 175 6.00 -9.19 12.02
C ASN A 175 6.79 -9.43 13.33
N ALA A 176 7.88 -8.68 13.56
CA ALA A 176 8.65 -8.73 14.79
C ALA A 176 7.84 -8.30 16.03
N TRP A 177 6.99 -7.27 15.89
CA TRP A 177 6.19 -6.73 16.98
C TRP A 177 4.97 -7.57 17.35
N LYS A 178 4.64 -8.56 16.52
CA LYS A 178 3.54 -9.49 16.77
C LYS A 178 3.66 -10.23 18.10
N ALA A 179 4.88 -10.62 18.47
CA ALA A 179 5.13 -11.33 19.73
C ALA A 179 4.96 -10.41 20.95
N ASP A 180 5.38 -9.15 20.79
CA ASP A 180 5.31 -8.17 21.88
C ASP A 180 3.87 -7.79 22.17
N LEU A 181 3.09 -7.54 21.15
CA LEU A 181 1.65 -7.27 21.27
C LEU A 181 0.90 -8.44 21.93
N ARG A 182 1.23 -9.69 21.57
CA ARG A 182 0.62 -10.88 22.19
C ARG A 182 1.01 -11.09 23.66
N LYS A 183 2.13 -10.52 24.11
CA LYS A 183 2.57 -10.55 25.52
C LYS A 183 1.97 -9.43 26.35
N ASP A 184 1.46 -8.38 25.71
CA ASP A 184 0.82 -7.26 26.38
C ASP A 184 -0.34 -7.73 27.25
N ALA A 185 -0.44 -7.17 28.47
CA ALA A 185 -1.42 -7.61 29.46
C ALA A 185 -2.85 -7.16 29.07
N ASP A 186 -2.98 -5.95 28.55
CA ASP A 186 -4.26 -5.35 28.17
C ASP A 186 -4.80 -6.02 26.92
N TYR A 187 -3.91 -6.32 25.95
CA TYR A 187 -4.26 -7.12 24.78
C TYR A 187 -4.76 -8.53 25.16
N LYS A 188 -4.10 -9.20 26.11
CA LYS A 188 -4.55 -10.51 26.60
C LYS A 188 -5.89 -10.44 27.30
N ALA A 189 -6.11 -9.40 28.12
CA ALA A 189 -7.37 -9.22 28.84
C ALA A 189 -8.55 -8.99 27.90
N ALA A 190 -8.33 -8.20 26.82
CA ALA A 190 -9.35 -7.92 25.82
C ALA A 190 -9.69 -9.15 24.92
N HIS A 191 -8.75 -10.11 24.80
CA HIS A 191 -8.87 -11.24 23.87
C HIS A 191 -8.85 -12.61 24.58
N MET A 192 -9.28 -12.69 25.81
CA MET A 192 -9.38 -13.97 26.52
C MET A 192 -10.33 -14.92 25.77
N GLY A 193 -9.76 -15.83 24.98
CA GLY A 193 -10.46 -16.88 24.26
C GLY A 193 -10.25 -16.97 22.75
N ASP A 194 -10.12 -15.85 22.03
CA ASP A 194 -10.12 -15.84 20.56
C ASP A 194 -8.74 -16.00 19.90
N VAL A 195 -7.69 -15.50 20.53
CA VAL A 195 -6.36 -15.39 19.92
C VAL A 195 -5.58 -16.69 19.90
N VAL A 196 -5.93 -17.64 20.76
CA VAL A 196 -5.15 -18.86 20.97
C VAL A 196 -5.29 -19.85 19.81
N TYR A 197 -6.42 -19.82 19.08
CA TYR A 197 -6.75 -20.85 18.10
C TYR A 197 -6.41 -20.52 16.65
N ASN A 198 -6.42 -19.25 16.20
CA ASN A 198 -6.32 -18.89 14.79
C ASN A 198 -4.99 -18.31 14.32
N GLY A 199 -4.00 -18.08 15.19
CA GLY A 199 -2.69 -17.55 14.79
C GLY A 199 -2.69 -16.14 14.20
N GLN A 200 -3.85 -15.51 14.07
CA GLN A 200 -3.99 -14.11 13.65
C GLN A 200 -3.58 -13.17 14.78
N VAL A 201 -3.16 -11.94 14.45
CA VAL A 201 -2.87 -10.94 15.49
C VAL A 201 -4.16 -10.48 16.15
N GLY A 202 -5.30 -10.68 15.51
CA GLY A 202 -6.62 -10.36 16.04
C GLY A 202 -7.08 -8.95 15.70
N VAL A 203 -7.95 -8.43 16.56
CA VAL A 203 -8.60 -7.13 16.42
C VAL A 203 -8.24 -6.31 17.66
N ILE A 204 -7.89 -5.04 17.51
CA ILE A 204 -7.62 -4.11 18.61
C ILE A 204 -8.66 -2.99 18.51
N ALA A 205 -9.40 -2.76 19.60
CA ALA A 205 -10.49 -1.76 19.64
C ALA A 205 -11.51 -1.90 18.49
N GLY A 206 -11.79 -3.13 18.04
CA GLY A 206 -12.66 -3.38 16.88
C GLY A 206 -11.96 -3.33 15.52
N ILE A 207 -10.70 -2.91 15.45
CA ILE A 207 -9.95 -2.67 14.21
C ILE A 207 -9.03 -3.84 13.88
N PRO A 208 -9.03 -4.35 12.63
CA PRO A 208 -8.21 -5.48 12.23
C PRO A 208 -6.71 -5.13 12.20
N VAL A 209 -5.88 -6.02 12.75
CA VAL A 209 -4.42 -5.89 12.78
C VAL A 209 -3.78 -6.86 11.80
N ILE A 210 -3.02 -6.33 10.85
CA ILE A 210 -2.30 -7.06 9.82
C ILE A 210 -0.80 -7.04 10.14
N ALA A 211 -0.16 -8.20 10.19
CA ALA A 211 1.28 -8.29 10.36
C ALA A 211 1.99 -8.49 9.03
N THR A 212 3.04 -7.72 8.76
CA THR A 212 3.82 -7.79 7.54
C THR A 212 5.32 -7.96 7.80
N LYS A 213 6.02 -8.59 6.85
CA LYS A 213 7.48 -8.68 6.83
C LYS A 213 8.13 -7.48 6.13
N ALA A 214 7.35 -6.68 5.42
CA ALA A 214 7.86 -5.55 4.66
C ALA A 214 8.20 -4.33 5.53
N LEU A 215 7.72 -4.31 6.77
CA LEU A 215 8.05 -3.31 7.78
C LEU A 215 9.00 -3.88 8.83
N THR A 216 9.89 -3.04 9.37
CA THR A 216 10.83 -3.42 10.44
C THR A 216 10.61 -2.63 11.73
N ASN A 217 10.65 -1.30 11.68
CA ASN A 217 10.65 -0.43 12.85
C ASN A 217 9.53 0.63 12.82
N LYS A 218 8.52 0.39 12.00
CA LYS A 218 7.37 1.29 11.84
C LYS A 218 6.09 0.48 11.77
N ALA A 219 5.02 0.99 12.36
CA ALA A 219 3.67 0.52 12.12
C ALA A 219 2.83 1.67 11.57
N TYR A 220 1.70 1.34 10.98
CA TYR A 220 0.76 2.32 10.43
C TYR A 220 -0.66 1.96 10.83
N VAL A 221 -1.41 2.97 11.23
CA VAL A 221 -2.86 2.93 11.38
C VAL A 221 -3.43 3.78 10.26
N MET A 222 -4.30 3.24 9.41
CA MET A 222 -4.74 3.96 8.21
C MET A 222 -6.06 3.44 7.66
N THR A 223 -6.65 4.23 6.76
CA THR A 223 -7.72 3.78 5.86
C THR A 223 -7.18 3.52 4.45
N LYS A 224 -7.95 2.85 3.61
CA LYS A 224 -7.59 2.61 2.20
C LYS A 224 -7.43 3.90 1.39
N GLU A 225 -8.08 4.97 1.80
CA GLU A 225 -8.07 6.27 1.14
C GLU A 225 -6.72 7.01 1.27
N ALA A 226 -5.89 6.63 2.27
CA ALA A 226 -4.60 7.26 2.49
C ALA A 226 -3.67 7.14 1.27
N VAL A 227 -3.66 5.97 0.62
CA VAL A 227 -2.80 5.69 -0.53
C VAL A 227 -3.65 5.25 -1.72
N THR A 228 -3.42 5.86 -2.86
CA THR A 228 -4.07 5.49 -4.12
C THR A 228 -3.06 4.81 -5.06
N LEU A 229 -3.48 3.68 -5.61
CA LEU A 229 -2.78 2.96 -6.66
C LEU A 229 -3.32 3.43 -8.02
N PHE A 230 -2.54 4.26 -8.73
CA PHE A 230 -2.87 4.64 -10.10
C PHE A 230 -2.32 3.61 -11.06
N MET A 231 -3.22 2.98 -11.81
CA MET A 231 -2.87 1.96 -12.80
C MET A 231 -3.03 2.50 -14.21
N LYS A 232 -2.02 2.28 -15.05
CA LYS A 232 -2.06 2.57 -16.48
C LYS A 232 -2.32 1.31 -17.28
N LYS A 233 -1.71 0.20 -16.89
CA LYS A 233 -1.85 -1.10 -17.53
C LYS A 233 -1.75 -2.16 -16.44
N ASP A 234 -2.66 -3.10 -16.45
CA ASP A 234 -2.60 -4.27 -15.58
C ASP A 234 -1.55 -5.26 -16.09
N VAL A 235 -1.24 -6.29 -15.30
CA VAL A 235 -0.20 -7.26 -15.61
C VAL A 235 -0.30 -7.77 -17.05
N GLU A 236 0.79 -7.64 -17.78
CA GLU A 236 0.99 -8.15 -19.13
C GLU A 236 2.11 -9.18 -19.11
N VAL A 237 1.93 -10.25 -19.85
CA VAL A 237 2.95 -11.28 -20.04
C VAL A 237 3.36 -11.33 -21.50
N GLU A 238 4.66 -11.23 -21.74
CA GLU A 238 5.27 -11.40 -23.05
C GLU A 238 6.31 -12.51 -22.98
N GLN A 239 6.38 -13.30 -24.04
CA GLN A 239 7.39 -14.35 -24.18
C GLN A 239 8.25 -14.06 -25.39
N ASP A 240 9.56 -14.25 -25.24
CA ASP A 240 10.53 -14.18 -26.32
C ASP A 240 11.39 -15.44 -26.35
N ARG A 241 11.82 -15.84 -27.55
CA ARG A 241 12.65 -17.03 -27.75
C ARG A 241 13.88 -16.70 -28.58
N ASP A 242 15.05 -16.93 -27.99
CA ASP A 242 16.32 -16.94 -28.69
C ASP A 242 16.59 -18.38 -29.21
N ALA A 243 16.41 -18.58 -30.51
CA ALA A 243 16.54 -19.90 -31.11
C ALA A 243 17.99 -20.39 -31.16
N ASP A 244 18.96 -19.47 -31.24
CA ASP A 244 20.38 -19.80 -31.29
C ASP A 244 20.87 -20.36 -29.94
N LYS A 245 20.42 -19.74 -28.83
CA LYS A 245 20.75 -20.16 -27.48
C LYS A 245 19.75 -21.14 -26.88
N ARG A 246 18.68 -21.48 -27.59
CA ARG A 246 17.57 -22.34 -27.09
C ARG A 246 17.02 -21.86 -25.77
N LYS A 247 16.97 -20.54 -25.61
CA LYS A 247 16.57 -19.82 -24.41
C LYS A 247 15.19 -19.21 -24.60
N ASN A 248 14.33 -19.41 -23.62
CA ASN A 248 13.01 -18.77 -23.56
C ASN A 248 13.01 -17.75 -22.41
N SER A 249 12.47 -16.58 -22.68
CA SER A 249 12.35 -15.49 -21.71
C SER A 249 10.87 -15.16 -21.50
N ILE A 250 10.48 -15.03 -20.24
CA ILE A 250 9.13 -14.61 -19.84
C ILE A 250 9.26 -13.25 -19.15
N TYR A 251 8.53 -12.27 -19.65
CA TYR A 251 8.49 -10.91 -19.11
C TYR A 251 7.11 -10.66 -18.51
N LEU A 252 7.06 -10.36 -17.20
CA LEU A 252 5.89 -9.83 -16.53
C LEU A 252 6.06 -8.33 -16.38
N ARG A 253 5.08 -7.55 -16.86
CA ARG A 253 5.08 -6.09 -16.81
C ARG A 253 3.82 -5.59 -16.15
N ASP A 254 3.96 -4.54 -15.34
CA ASP A 254 2.86 -3.81 -14.73
C ASP A 254 3.18 -2.32 -14.77
N CYS A 255 2.18 -1.47 -14.99
CA CYS A 255 2.37 -0.02 -15.08
C CYS A 255 1.52 0.67 -14.02
N TYR A 256 2.15 1.06 -12.93
CA TYR A 256 1.46 1.67 -11.78
C TYR A 256 2.33 2.70 -11.05
N ILE A 257 1.71 3.43 -10.13
CA ILE A 257 2.35 4.18 -9.06
C ILE A 257 1.49 4.11 -7.80
N CYS A 258 2.12 3.85 -6.66
CA CYS A 258 1.51 4.04 -5.35
C CYS A 258 1.80 5.49 -4.90
N ALA A 259 0.77 6.23 -4.55
CA ALA A 259 0.89 7.63 -4.17
C ALA A 259 0.11 7.91 -2.88
N LEU A 260 0.75 8.63 -1.94
CA LEU A 260 0.07 9.18 -0.78
C LEU A 260 -0.84 10.31 -1.25
N THR A 261 -2.13 10.07 -1.23
CA THR A 261 -3.16 11.03 -1.67
C THR A 261 -3.72 11.84 -0.51
N ASP A 262 -3.91 11.20 0.65
CA ASP A 262 -4.38 11.86 1.85
C ASP A 262 -3.56 11.43 3.08
N ALA A 263 -2.66 12.30 3.51
CA ALA A 263 -1.81 12.04 4.67
C ALA A 263 -2.57 12.08 6.00
N THR A 264 -3.76 12.70 6.06
CA THR A 264 -4.57 12.78 7.28
C THR A 264 -5.25 11.46 7.61
N LYS A 265 -5.36 10.57 6.63
CA LYS A 265 -5.97 9.24 6.74
C LYS A 265 -4.97 8.14 7.15
N ALA A 266 -3.76 8.53 7.55
CA ALA A 266 -2.74 7.61 8.04
C ALA A 266 -2.03 8.20 9.26
N CYS A 267 -1.72 7.35 10.23
CA CYS A 267 -0.88 7.66 11.39
C CYS A 267 0.26 6.64 11.48
N LYS A 268 1.48 7.12 11.69
CA LYS A 268 2.69 6.29 11.82
C LYS A 268 3.01 6.08 13.30
N ILE A 269 3.39 4.86 13.65
CA ILE A 269 3.89 4.51 14.98
C ILE A 269 5.37 4.14 14.87
N THR A 270 6.21 4.77 15.68
CA THR A 270 7.66 4.47 15.72
C THR A 270 8.15 4.43 17.17
N GLU A 271 9.27 3.75 17.38
CA GLU A 271 9.99 3.85 18.63
C GLU A 271 10.67 5.23 18.75
N ALA A 272 10.67 5.83 19.93
CA ALA A 272 11.35 7.10 20.19
C ALA A 272 12.87 6.97 19.98
N ALA A 273 13.50 7.99 19.40
CA ALA A 273 14.93 7.94 19.09
C ALA A 273 15.82 8.03 20.35
N SER A 274 15.36 8.66 21.43
CA SER A 274 16.08 8.80 22.72
C SER A 274 15.13 9.11 23.85
#